data_55af5f27089c8928d9aa1b8725c271ed
#
_entry.id   55af5f27089c8928d9aa1b8725c271ed
#
_cell.length_a   1.000
_cell.length_b   1.000
_cell.length_c   1.000
_cell.angle_alpha   90.00
_cell.angle_beta   90.00
_cell.angle_gamma   90.00
#
_symmetry.space_group_name_H-M   'P 1'
#
loop_
_entity.id
_entity.type
_entity.pdbx_description
1 polymer ?
#
loop_
_entity_poly.entity_id
_entity_poly.type
_entity_poly.pdbx_seq_one_letter_code
_entity_poly.pdbx_strand_id
1 'polypeptide(L)'
;MNPVVTISGGGIIGNYISLRLDKSNIKSVIIEKSKGQNSKKENIRTLTLNRFSKKLLDDIGIKVPFAAIKNIYVFDGDGSGKIDFSSSEIDEDDLSYVVFFNDLYDQLQNQERHQIFFDNEIEKIVIDNETSTSEVILSSKDKINTKFIAGCDGRNSNVAKIASLNEKKSSYDQTAITFTAKCELDNVEDAHQIFSEKGIFAIMPVPKNEAESSHTIVWSVDNKNITDNNIENYVYSNISYFEKKLATKIEVNSEILNFKLFNHHFEDYISDHIVLVGDAAHSIHPLAGQGVNLGFADADALCEEIADSYERSIYIDQATTLKRYEIRRKNMNLLMLKSMDFFVNLFGSKNLYIKLLRNLS
;
A
#
# COMPACT_ATOMS: atom_id res chain seq x y z
N MET A 1 -17.01 22.63 13.67
CA MET A 1 -16.00 22.75 12.61
C MET A 1 -16.62 22.23 11.33
N ASN A 2 -16.37 22.88 10.19
CA ASN A 2 -16.98 22.51 8.90
C ASN A 2 -15.89 22.32 7.83
N PRO A 3 -15.10 21.23 7.90
CA PRO A 3 -14.19 20.88 6.81
C PRO A 3 -14.98 20.50 5.55
N VAL A 4 -14.34 20.57 4.39
CA VAL A 4 -14.93 20.05 3.15
C VAL A 4 -14.85 18.53 3.14
N VAL A 5 -13.75 17.97 3.62
CA VAL A 5 -13.51 16.53 3.64
C VAL A 5 -13.17 16.06 5.06
N THR A 6 -13.89 15.06 5.55
CA THR A 6 -13.51 14.30 6.75
C THR A 6 -12.87 12.99 6.31
N ILE A 7 -11.64 12.74 6.77
CA ILE A 7 -10.83 11.58 6.41
C ILE A 7 -10.80 10.62 7.59
N SER A 8 -11.29 9.41 7.43
CA SER A 8 -11.17 8.34 8.42
C SER A 8 -9.88 7.56 8.18
N GLY A 9 -8.97 7.59 9.14
CA GLY A 9 -7.66 6.96 9.10
C GLY A 9 -6.51 7.91 8.80
N GLY A 10 -5.63 8.10 9.78
CA GLY A 10 -4.40 8.89 9.71
C GLY A 10 -3.17 8.09 9.25
N GLY A 11 -3.37 7.09 8.40
CA GLY A 11 -2.29 6.35 7.74
C GLY A 11 -1.64 7.16 6.61
N ILE A 12 -0.75 6.53 5.84
CA ILE A 12 -0.03 7.17 4.73
C ILE A 12 -1.01 7.83 3.75
N ILE A 13 -2.05 7.12 3.34
CA ILE A 13 -3.00 7.60 2.32
C ILE A 13 -3.87 8.74 2.86
N GLY A 14 -4.39 8.63 4.10
CA GLY A 14 -5.21 9.70 4.68
C GLY A 14 -4.41 10.99 4.91
N ASN A 15 -3.18 10.88 5.38
CA ASN A 15 -2.29 12.05 5.53
C ASN A 15 -1.95 12.67 4.16
N TYR A 16 -1.68 11.85 3.13
CA TYR A 16 -1.45 12.34 1.78
C TYR A 16 -2.66 13.12 1.24
N ILE A 17 -3.89 12.58 1.37
CA ILE A 17 -5.11 13.26 0.93
C ILE A 17 -5.23 14.64 1.60
N SER A 18 -5.03 14.72 2.91
CA SER A 18 -5.13 15.96 3.66
C SER A 18 -4.14 17.02 3.13
N LEU A 19 -2.87 16.64 2.92
CA LEU A 19 -1.84 17.54 2.39
C LEU A 19 -2.11 17.94 0.93
N ARG A 20 -2.59 17.00 0.12
CA ARG A 20 -2.90 17.25 -1.29
C ARG A 20 -4.08 18.22 -1.46
N LEU A 21 -5.12 18.08 -0.62
CA LEU A 21 -6.26 18.99 -0.56
C LEU A 21 -5.86 20.38 -0.07
N ASP A 22 -4.98 20.45 0.95
CA ASP A 22 -4.47 21.75 1.46
C ASP A 22 -3.77 22.57 0.37
N LYS A 23 -3.04 21.92 -0.55
CA LYS A 23 -2.46 22.60 -1.73
C LYS A 23 -3.49 23.28 -2.62
N SER A 24 -4.71 22.77 -2.64
CA SER A 24 -5.85 23.36 -3.36
C SER A 24 -6.71 24.26 -2.46
N ASN A 25 -6.23 24.63 -1.26
CA ASN A 25 -6.93 25.42 -0.24
C ASN A 25 -8.27 24.78 0.20
N ILE A 26 -8.37 23.45 0.14
CA ILE A 26 -9.55 22.70 0.56
C ILE A 26 -9.33 22.16 1.97
N LYS A 27 -10.13 22.61 2.92
CA LYS A 27 -10.01 22.22 4.33
C LYS A 27 -10.42 20.77 4.53
N SER A 28 -9.56 19.99 5.18
CA SER A 28 -9.86 18.62 5.61
C SER A 28 -9.55 18.43 7.09
N VAL A 29 -10.06 17.34 7.66
CA VAL A 29 -9.76 16.89 9.00
C VAL A 29 -9.57 15.37 8.98
N ILE A 30 -8.61 14.88 9.75
CA ILE A 30 -8.31 13.44 9.88
C ILE A 30 -8.86 12.95 11.22
N ILE A 31 -9.55 11.83 11.21
CA ILE A 31 -9.97 11.06 12.38
C ILE A 31 -9.11 9.83 12.47
N GLU A 32 -8.31 9.70 13.53
CA GLU A 32 -7.37 8.61 13.71
C GLU A 32 -7.65 7.85 15.01
N LYS A 33 -7.84 6.55 14.88
CA LYS A 33 -8.16 5.64 15.98
C LYS A 33 -7.02 5.47 16.98
N SER A 34 -5.79 5.52 16.51
CA SER A 34 -4.61 5.41 17.38
C SER A 34 -4.38 6.70 18.18
N LYS A 35 -3.64 6.56 19.30
CA LYS A 35 -3.25 7.71 20.14
C LYS A 35 -2.13 8.58 19.55
N GLY A 36 -1.81 8.38 18.29
CA GLY A 36 -0.60 8.90 17.67
C GLY A 36 0.59 7.99 17.97
N GLN A 37 1.43 7.72 16.99
CA GLN A 37 2.61 6.90 17.22
C GLN A 37 3.78 7.78 17.64
N ASN A 38 4.30 7.55 18.83
CA ASN A 38 5.71 7.81 19.12
C ASN A 38 6.49 6.63 18.53
N SER A 39 6.85 6.68 17.28
CA SER A 39 7.54 5.59 16.60
C SER A 39 9.04 5.57 16.93
N LYS A 40 9.39 5.13 18.13
CA LYS A 40 10.72 4.59 18.42
C LYS A 40 10.84 3.11 18.04
N LYS A 41 9.96 2.60 17.15
CA LYS A 41 10.07 1.23 16.65
C LYS A 41 11.14 1.17 15.56
N GLU A 42 11.94 0.10 15.59
CA GLU A 42 12.90 -0.16 14.52
C GLU A 42 12.28 -0.06 13.13
N ASN A 43 13.02 0.50 12.21
CA ASN A 43 12.63 0.58 10.80
C ASN A 43 12.82 -0.79 10.13
N ILE A 44 11.81 -1.64 10.23
CA ILE A 44 11.80 -2.99 9.63
C ILE A 44 10.94 -3.02 8.38
N ARG A 45 9.72 -2.48 8.49
CA ARG A 45 8.76 -2.48 7.40
C ARG A 45 9.14 -1.45 6.34
N THR A 46 9.22 -1.90 5.09
CA THR A 46 9.48 -1.04 3.94
C THR A 46 8.27 -0.96 3.01
N LEU A 47 8.31 0.05 2.15
CA LEU A 47 7.38 0.26 1.05
C LEU A 47 8.19 0.47 -0.23
N THR A 48 7.70 -0.06 -1.34
CA THR A 48 8.26 0.22 -2.66
C THR A 48 7.35 1.20 -3.38
N LEU A 49 7.86 2.39 -3.62
CA LEU A 49 7.17 3.45 -4.35
C LEU A 49 7.53 3.37 -5.83
N ASN A 50 6.54 3.38 -6.71
CA ASN A 50 6.80 3.61 -8.12
C ASN A 50 7.10 5.10 -8.37
N ARG A 51 7.57 5.44 -9.56
CA ARG A 51 7.92 6.82 -9.93
C ARG A 51 6.76 7.80 -9.79
N PHE A 52 5.54 7.36 -10.12
CA PHE A 52 4.34 8.18 -9.97
C PHE A 52 4.08 8.53 -8.50
N SER A 53 4.09 7.55 -7.60
CA SER A 53 3.90 7.79 -6.16
C SER A 53 5.00 8.66 -5.56
N LYS A 54 6.27 8.46 -6.00
CA LYS A 54 7.39 9.31 -5.59
C LYS A 54 7.16 10.76 -6.01
N LYS A 55 6.76 10.98 -7.27
CA LYS A 55 6.44 12.32 -7.78
C LYS A 55 5.30 12.98 -6.98
N LEU A 56 4.25 12.25 -6.66
CA LEU A 56 3.13 12.77 -5.86
C LEU A 56 3.59 13.26 -4.47
N LEU A 57 4.52 12.54 -3.84
CA LEU A 57 5.11 12.95 -2.55
C LEU A 57 5.98 14.20 -2.71
N ASP A 58 6.82 14.26 -3.75
CA ASP A 58 7.63 15.44 -4.06
C ASP A 58 6.77 16.67 -4.32
N ASP A 59 5.66 16.49 -5.05
CA ASP A 59 4.71 17.56 -5.38
C ASP A 59 4.08 18.19 -4.12
N ILE A 60 3.89 17.42 -3.04
CA ILE A 60 3.43 17.96 -1.75
C ILE A 60 4.57 18.34 -0.79
N GLY A 61 5.83 18.25 -1.24
CA GLY A 61 7.02 18.65 -0.48
C GLY A 61 7.50 17.63 0.54
N ILE A 62 7.03 16.38 0.48
CA ILE A 62 7.45 15.30 1.36
C ILE A 62 8.75 14.67 0.82
N LYS A 63 9.78 14.70 1.67
CA LYS A 63 11.10 14.13 1.37
C LYS A 63 11.48 13.10 2.42
N VAL A 64 11.77 11.89 1.96
CA VAL A 64 12.23 10.79 2.82
C VAL A 64 13.48 10.15 2.21
N PRO A 65 14.38 9.58 3.02
CA PRO A 65 15.46 8.75 2.50
C PRO A 65 14.89 7.59 1.69
N PHE A 66 15.50 7.28 0.55
CA PHE A 66 15.11 6.15 -0.27
C PHE A 66 16.33 5.40 -0.81
N ALA A 67 16.12 4.12 -1.18
CA ALA A 67 17.05 3.36 -2.00
C ALA A 67 16.40 3.17 -3.38
N ALA A 68 17.13 3.53 -4.43
CA ALA A 68 16.67 3.36 -5.81
C ALA A 68 16.80 1.91 -6.25
N ILE A 69 15.87 1.45 -7.09
CA ILE A 69 15.94 0.18 -7.80
C ILE A 69 16.05 0.49 -9.29
N LYS A 70 17.18 0.10 -9.90
CA LYS A 70 17.43 0.26 -11.33
C LYS A 70 17.14 -1.00 -12.13
N ASN A 71 17.39 -2.16 -11.53
CA ASN A 71 17.12 -3.43 -12.18
C ASN A 71 16.27 -4.33 -11.27
N ILE A 72 15.36 -5.09 -11.89
CA ILE A 72 14.56 -6.11 -11.21
C ILE A 72 14.75 -7.43 -11.95
N TYR A 73 15.26 -8.42 -11.25
CA TYR A 73 15.48 -9.77 -11.76
C TYR A 73 14.44 -10.72 -11.18
N VAL A 74 13.65 -11.31 -12.04
CA VAL A 74 12.61 -12.28 -11.67
C VAL A 74 13.03 -13.67 -12.10
N PHE A 75 13.10 -14.62 -11.17
CA PHE A 75 13.56 -15.99 -11.44
C PHE A 75 12.47 -17.02 -11.12
N ASP A 76 12.37 -18.05 -11.99
CA ASP A 76 11.79 -19.32 -11.59
C ASP A 76 12.84 -20.09 -10.76
N GLY A 77 12.66 -20.11 -9.44
CA GLY A 77 13.59 -20.78 -8.53
C GLY A 77 13.74 -22.28 -8.75
N ASP A 78 12.72 -22.92 -9.33
CA ASP A 78 12.67 -24.35 -9.60
C ASP A 78 12.86 -24.69 -11.10
N GLY A 79 13.11 -23.67 -11.92
CA GLY A 79 13.29 -23.77 -13.37
C GLY A 79 14.43 -22.89 -13.88
N SER A 80 14.43 -22.63 -15.20
CA SER A 80 15.40 -21.79 -15.89
C SER A 80 14.83 -20.44 -16.35
N GLY A 81 13.52 -20.20 -16.14
CA GLY A 81 12.86 -18.97 -16.55
C GLY A 81 13.42 -17.76 -15.80
N LYS A 82 13.76 -16.70 -16.54
CA LYS A 82 14.26 -15.44 -16.04
C LYS A 82 13.64 -14.29 -16.82
N ILE A 83 13.23 -13.23 -16.11
CA ILE A 83 12.77 -11.98 -16.71
C ILE A 83 13.55 -10.86 -16.04
N ASP A 84 14.16 -10.00 -16.82
CA ASP A 84 14.93 -8.88 -16.36
C ASP A 84 14.22 -7.59 -16.78
N PHE A 85 14.15 -6.62 -15.88
CA PHE A 85 13.67 -5.27 -16.14
C PHE A 85 14.77 -4.29 -15.78
N SER A 86 15.07 -3.36 -16.67
CA SER A 86 16.06 -2.31 -16.42
C SER A 86 15.45 -0.93 -16.67
N SER A 87 15.81 0.04 -15.85
CA SER A 87 15.40 1.43 -16.02
C SER A 87 15.90 2.00 -17.36
N SER A 88 17.06 1.54 -17.83
CA SER A 88 17.65 1.93 -19.11
C SER A 88 16.83 1.48 -20.33
N GLU A 89 16.04 0.41 -20.20
CA GLU A 89 15.17 -0.07 -21.32
C GLU A 89 13.97 0.85 -21.57
N ILE A 90 13.62 1.65 -20.56
CA ILE A 90 12.50 2.60 -20.62
C ILE A 90 12.96 4.06 -20.59
N ASP A 91 14.26 4.31 -20.76
CA ASP A 91 14.90 5.63 -20.76
C ASP A 91 14.61 6.43 -19.48
N GLU A 92 14.73 5.78 -18.33
CA GLU A 92 14.46 6.37 -17.02
C GLU A 92 15.63 6.12 -16.04
N ASP A 93 15.78 6.99 -15.05
CA ASP A 93 16.85 6.85 -14.07
C ASP A 93 16.66 5.64 -13.15
N ASP A 94 15.44 5.41 -12.71
CA ASP A 94 15.09 4.36 -11.75
C ASP A 94 13.73 3.71 -12.08
N LEU A 95 13.54 2.44 -11.70
CA LEU A 95 12.26 1.74 -11.80
C LEU A 95 11.35 2.04 -10.62
N SER A 96 11.92 2.10 -9.41
CA SER A 96 11.17 2.30 -8.16
C SER A 96 12.09 2.71 -7.01
N TYR A 97 11.50 3.02 -5.86
CA TYR A 97 12.19 3.54 -4.68
C TYR A 97 11.71 2.81 -3.44
N VAL A 98 12.62 2.25 -2.66
CA VAL A 98 12.31 1.64 -1.37
C VAL A 98 12.47 2.69 -0.28
N VAL A 99 11.48 2.81 0.58
CA VAL A 99 11.48 3.70 1.76
C VAL A 99 11.08 2.91 3.00
N PHE A 100 11.54 3.33 4.16
CA PHE A 100 11.00 2.80 5.41
C PHE A 100 9.60 3.37 5.67
N PHE A 101 8.70 2.50 6.12
CA PHE A 101 7.32 2.88 6.43
C PHE A 101 7.25 3.98 7.48
N ASN A 102 8.02 3.85 8.57
CA ASN A 102 7.99 4.81 9.67
C ASN A 102 8.50 6.19 9.22
N ASP A 103 9.57 6.24 8.42
CA ASP A 103 10.12 7.51 7.94
C ASP A 103 9.11 8.26 7.07
N LEU A 104 8.42 7.55 6.16
CA LEU A 104 7.39 8.15 5.33
C LEU A 104 6.16 8.56 6.15
N TYR A 105 5.73 7.71 7.07
CA TYR A 105 4.59 7.98 7.95
C TYR A 105 4.84 9.22 8.81
N ASP A 106 5.99 9.30 9.47
CA ASP A 106 6.36 10.43 10.33
C ASP A 106 6.46 11.73 9.54
N GLN A 107 7.06 11.70 8.35
CA GLN A 107 7.12 12.88 7.48
C GLN A 107 5.74 13.37 7.03
N LEU A 108 4.82 12.47 6.75
CA LEU A 108 3.45 12.82 6.39
C LEU A 108 2.65 13.31 7.59
N GLN A 109 2.79 12.68 8.76
CA GLN A 109 2.00 12.99 9.95
C GLN A 109 2.40 14.29 10.63
N ASN A 110 3.70 14.61 10.67
CA ASN A 110 4.25 15.74 11.41
C ASN A 110 4.17 17.08 10.65
N GLN A 111 3.21 17.20 9.72
CA GLN A 111 2.99 18.48 9.02
C GLN A 111 2.09 19.41 9.84
N GLU A 112 2.53 20.63 10.08
CA GLU A 112 1.81 21.64 10.88
C GLU A 112 0.41 21.97 10.36
N ARG A 113 0.14 21.69 9.09
CA ARG A 113 -1.14 21.96 8.41
C ARG A 113 -2.23 20.96 8.74
N HIS A 114 -1.87 19.81 9.33
CA HIS A 114 -2.83 18.77 9.66
C HIS A 114 -3.68 19.12 10.86
N GLN A 115 -4.97 18.86 10.72
CA GLN A 115 -5.89 18.78 11.82
C GLN A 115 -6.29 17.33 12.03
N ILE A 116 -5.77 16.70 13.09
CA ILE A 116 -5.97 15.29 13.40
C ILE A 116 -6.65 15.14 14.76
N PHE A 117 -7.75 14.41 14.79
CA PHE A 117 -8.38 13.94 16.02
C PHE A 117 -7.89 12.52 16.32
N PHE A 118 -6.92 12.41 17.21
CA PHE A 118 -6.41 11.14 17.69
C PHE A 118 -7.35 10.51 18.72
N ASP A 119 -7.20 9.19 18.95
CA ASP A 119 -7.99 8.39 19.88
C ASP A 119 -9.50 8.50 19.60
N ASN A 120 -9.84 8.65 18.32
CA ASN A 120 -11.21 8.80 17.84
C ASN A 120 -11.47 7.93 16.61
N GLU A 121 -12.70 7.42 16.51
CA GLU A 121 -13.20 6.79 15.30
C GLU A 121 -14.58 7.33 14.95
N ILE A 122 -14.98 7.17 13.70
CA ILE A 122 -16.33 7.53 13.25
C ILE A 122 -17.30 6.49 13.78
N GLU A 123 -18.24 6.89 14.64
CA GLU A 123 -19.28 6.02 15.20
C GLU A 123 -20.53 6.00 14.33
N LYS A 124 -20.90 7.15 13.76
CA LYS A 124 -22.10 7.29 12.93
C LYS A 124 -21.94 8.39 11.90
N ILE A 125 -22.57 8.20 10.76
CA ILE A 125 -22.70 9.19 9.69
C ILE A 125 -24.20 9.43 9.46
N VAL A 126 -24.60 10.70 9.42
CA VAL A 126 -25.96 11.14 9.10
C VAL A 126 -25.87 12.02 7.86
N ILE A 127 -26.46 11.58 6.78
CA ILE A 127 -26.43 12.28 5.48
C ILE A 127 -27.67 13.16 5.41
N ASP A 128 -27.46 14.42 5.04
CA ASP A 128 -28.51 15.39 4.75
C ASP A 128 -28.42 15.79 3.28
N ASN A 129 -29.29 15.20 2.48
CA ASN A 129 -29.35 15.47 1.04
C ASN A 129 -29.93 16.85 0.70
N GLU A 130 -30.70 17.48 1.61
CA GLU A 130 -31.28 18.81 1.39
C GLU A 130 -30.20 19.90 1.47
N THR A 131 -29.29 19.77 2.43
CA THR A 131 -28.18 20.70 2.60
C THR A 131 -26.90 20.26 1.88
N SER A 132 -26.90 19.08 1.26
CA SER A 132 -25.71 18.47 0.64
C SER A 132 -24.53 18.42 1.61
N THR A 133 -24.79 18.03 2.86
CA THR A 133 -23.80 17.87 3.93
C THR A 133 -24.01 16.56 4.69
N SER A 134 -22.99 16.15 5.45
CA SER A 134 -23.08 15.00 6.36
C SER A 134 -22.59 15.41 7.76
N GLU A 135 -23.32 14.96 8.78
CA GLU A 135 -22.87 15.04 10.17
C GLU A 135 -22.13 13.73 10.52
N VAL A 136 -20.85 13.84 10.82
CA VAL A 136 -20.02 12.75 11.31
C VAL A 136 -19.98 12.82 12.82
N ILE A 137 -20.37 11.75 13.52
CA ILE A 137 -20.36 11.63 14.97
C ILE A 137 -19.16 10.74 15.36
N LEU A 138 -18.29 11.27 16.18
CA LEU A 138 -17.10 10.60 16.69
C LEU A 138 -17.38 9.76 17.94
N SER A 139 -16.50 8.84 18.28
CA SER A 139 -16.54 8.09 19.54
C SER A 139 -16.47 8.99 20.78
N SER A 140 -15.82 10.15 20.70
CA SER A 140 -15.83 11.21 21.71
C SER A 140 -17.18 11.91 21.86
N LYS A 141 -18.15 11.65 20.96
CA LYS A 141 -19.44 12.35 20.80
C LYS A 141 -19.34 13.74 20.16
N ASP A 142 -18.15 14.14 19.74
CA ASP A 142 -18.00 15.35 18.93
C ASP A 142 -18.66 15.18 17.57
N LYS A 143 -19.12 16.29 16.98
CA LYS A 143 -19.80 16.34 15.71
C LYS A 143 -19.05 17.20 14.70
N ILE A 144 -18.91 16.69 13.49
CA ILE A 144 -18.25 17.36 12.38
C ILE A 144 -19.21 17.40 11.20
N ASN A 145 -19.48 18.59 10.67
CA ASN A 145 -20.24 18.74 9.44
C ASN A 145 -19.29 18.83 8.25
N THR A 146 -19.51 18.01 7.24
CA THR A 146 -18.59 17.86 6.11
C THR A 146 -19.36 17.61 4.80
N LYS A 147 -18.72 17.84 3.65
CA LYS A 147 -19.31 17.53 2.34
C LYS A 147 -18.94 16.13 1.85
N PHE A 148 -17.73 15.68 2.15
CA PHE A 148 -17.23 14.37 1.75
C PHE A 148 -16.65 13.63 2.94
N ILE A 149 -16.77 12.30 2.92
CA ILE A 149 -16.18 11.40 3.90
C ILE A 149 -15.30 10.41 3.15
N ALA A 150 -13.99 10.48 3.35
CA ALA A 150 -13.03 9.58 2.76
C ALA A 150 -12.63 8.48 3.76
N GLY A 151 -13.02 7.24 3.49
CA GLY A 151 -12.58 6.05 4.24
C GLY A 151 -11.18 5.62 3.79
N CYS A 152 -10.18 5.92 4.62
CA CYS A 152 -8.77 5.54 4.46
C CYS A 152 -8.29 4.68 5.64
N ASP A 153 -9.22 4.01 6.32
CA ASP A 153 -9.07 3.31 7.60
C ASP A 153 -8.65 1.84 7.44
N GLY A 154 -8.12 1.50 6.26
CA GLY A 154 -7.49 0.22 5.98
C GLY A 154 -8.47 -0.93 5.76
N ARG A 155 -7.92 -2.15 5.67
CA ARG A 155 -8.62 -3.37 5.25
C ARG A 155 -9.87 -3.76 6.04
N ASN A 156 -10.03 -3.27 7.26
CA ASN A 156 -11.21 -3.52 8.08
C ASN A 156 -12.05 -2.26 8.24
N SER A 157 -12.19 -1.51 7.15
CA SER A 157 -12.82 -0.20 7.12
C SER A 157 -14.12 -0.13 7.91
N ASN A 158 -14.15 0.74 8.91
CA ASN A 158 -15.36 1.05 9.66
C ASN A 158 -16.33 1.91 8.83
N VAL A 159 -15.76 2.80 8.01
CA VAL A 159 -16.55 3.62 7.07
C VAL A 159 -17.29 2.76 6.07
N ALA A 160 -16.66 1.73 5.50
CA ALA A 160 -17.31 0.78 4.60
C ALA A 160 -18.48 0.04 5.26
N LYS A 161 -18.32 -0.34 6.54
CA LYS A 161 -19.40 -0.99 7.32
C LYS A 161 -20.55 -0.04 7.57
N ILE A 162 -20.29 1.21 7.97
CA ILE A 162 -21.32 2.23 8.18
C ILE A 162 -22.07 2.51 6.88
N ALA A 163 -21.35 2.58 5.75
CA ALA A 163 -21.94 2.77 4.42
C ALA A 163 -22.63 1.52 3.85
N SER A 164 -22.59 0.38 4.56
CA SER A 164 -23.17 -0.90 4.13
C SER A 164 -22.69 -1.34 2.73
N LEU A 165 -21.45 -1.05 2.39
CA LEU A 165 -20.87 -1.43 1.11
C LEU A 165 -20.54 -2.93 1.05
N ASN A 166 -20.74 -3.55 -0.11
CA ASN A 166 -20.55 -4.97 -0.31
C ASN A 166 -19.08 -5.32 -0.57
N GLU A 167 -18.48 -6.11 0.31
CA GLU A 167 -17.11 -6.57 0.23
C GLU A 167 -17.01 -7.99 -0.32
N LYS A 168 -16.09 -8.19 -1.28
CA LYS A 168 -15.64 -9.51 -1.71
C LYS A 168 -14.28 -9.81 -1.10
N LYS A 169 -14.22 -10.85 -0.30
CA LYS A 169 -12.98 -11.33 0.36
C LYS A 169 -12.58 -12.70 -0.16
N SER A 170 -11.27 -12.88 -0.35
CA SER A 170 -10.67 -14.20 -0.52
C SER A 170 -9.33 -14.26 0.22
N SER A 171 -9.00 -15.43 0.77
CA SER A 171 -7.69 -15.68 1.37
C SER A 171 -6.74 -16.21 0.31
N TYR A 172 -5.49 -15.74 0.33
CA TYR A 172 -4.42 -16.38 -0.45
C TYR A 172 -3.88 -17.67 0.21
N ASP A 173 -4.33 -17.95 1.45
CA ASP A 173 -3.74 -19.01 2.28
C ASP A 173 -2.22 -18.89 2.45
N GLN A 174 -1.75 -17.66 2.46
CA GLN A 174 -0.35 -17.30 2.58
C GLN A 174 -0.10 -16.32 3.71
N THR A 175 1.11 -16.38 4.25
CA THR A 175 1.65 -15.42 5.21
C THR A 175 2.82 -14.69 4.55
N ALA A 176 2.80 -13.37 4.59
CA ALA A 176 3.97 -12.55 4.27
C ALA A 176 4.87 -12.44 5.50
N ILE A 177 6.15 -12.67 5.29
CA ILE A 177 7.22 -12.53 6.27
C ILE A 177 8.10 -11.38 5.79
N THR A 178 8.46 -10.46 6.68
CA THR A 178 9.36 -9.36 6.34
C THR A 178 10.38 -9.10 7.43
N PHE A 179 11.60 -8.82 7.03
CA PHE A 179 12.72 -8.47 7.90
C PHE A 179 13.78 -7.72 7.09
N THR A 180 14.70 -7.08 7.79
CA THR A 180 15.91 -6.51 7.16
C THR A 180 17.12 -7.42 7.38
N ALA A 181 18.07 -7.36 6.46
CA ALA A 181 19.26 -8.19 6.47
C ALA A 181 20.50 -7.45 5.94
N LYS A 182 21.68 -7.96 6.30
CA LYS A 182 22.94 -7.64 5.64
C LYS A 182 23.19 -8.67 4.53
N CYS A 183 23.43 -8.19 3.32
CA CYS A 183 23.75 -9.00 2.16
C CYS A 183 24.77 -8.26 1.30
N GLU A 184 25.65 -9.02 0.65
CA GLU A 184 26.59 -8.51 -0.35
C GLU A 184 26.15 -8.99 -1.72
N LEU A 185 25.27 -8.24 -2.38
CA LEU A 185 24.91 -8.43 -3.78
C LEU A 185 25.87 -7.62 -4.66
N ASP A 186 26.07 -8.11 -5.90
CA ASP A 186 27.02 -7.49 -6.85
C ASP A 186 26.68 -6.02 -7.14
N ASN A 187 25.39 -5.69 -7.16
CA ASN A 187 24.93 -4.32 -7.34
C ASN A 187 23.87 -3.97 -6.29
N VAL A 188 24.09 -2.90 -5.57
CA VAL A 188 23.21 -2.43 -4.49
C VAL A 188 21.90 -1.82 -4.98
N GLU A 189 21.75 -1.53 -6.27
CA GLU A 189 20.54 -0.96 -6.87
C GLU A 189 19.66 -2.03 -7.55
N ASP A 190 19.99 -3.30 -7.34
CA ASP A 190 19.26 -4.43 -7.90
C ASP A 190 18.23 -4.99 -6.91
N ALA A 191 17.08 -5.34 -7.43
CA ALA A 191 16.07 -6.11 -6.71
C ALA A 191 15.92 -7.50 -7.35
N HIS A 192 15.73 -8.52 -6.53
CA HIS A 192 15.53 -9.87 -7.01
C HIS A 192 14.22 -10.44 -6.47
N GLN A 193 13.47 -11.13 -7.34
CA GLN A 193 12.26 -11.84 -6.97
C GLN A 193 12.34 -13.29 -7.44
N ILE A 194 12.21 -14.23 -6.52
CA ILE A 194 12.35 -15.67 -6.77
C ILE A 194 11.02 -16.35 -6.46
N PHE A 195 10.44 -16.97 -7.48
CA PHE A 195 9.25 -17.83 -7.34
C PHE A 195 9.68 -19.28 -7.18
N SER A 196 9.33 -19.92 -6.08
CA SER A 196 9.75 -21.29 -5.77
C SER A 196 8.70 -22.06 -4.96
N GLU A 197 8.94 -23.36 -4.74
CA GLU A 197 8.12 -24.16 -3.81
C GLU A 197 8.24 -23.69 -2.35
N LYS A 198 9.29 -22.93 -2.01
CA LYS A 198 9.47 -22.29 -0.71
C LYS A 198 8.67 -20.98 -0.55
N GLY A 199 7.97 -20.57 -1.60
CA GLY A 199 7.20 -19.33 -1.68
C GLY A 199 7.80 -18.30 -2.62
N ILE A 200 7.25 -17.07 -2.57
CA ILE A 200 7.70 -15.93 -3.37
C ILE A 200 8.60 -15.07 -2.51
N PHE A 201 9.88 -15.06 -2.83
CA PHE A 201 10.90 -14.34 -2.08
C PHE A 201 11.35 -13.12 -2.86
N ALA A 202 11.27 -11.95 -2.25
CA ALA A 202 11.78 -10.70 -2.80
C ALA A 202 12.86 -10.12 -1.88
N ILE A 203 13.96 -9.67 -2.46
CA ILE A 203 15.03 -8.94 -1.79
C ILE A 203 15.25 -7.62 -2.53
N MET A 204 15.29 -6.51 -1.79
CA MET A 204 15.37 -5.16 -2.32
C MET A 204 16.31 -4.32 -1.46
N PRO A 205 17.02 -3.35 -2.02
CA PRO A 205 17.85 -2.42 -1.23
C PRO A 205 17.02 -1.63 -0.24
N VAL A 206 17.61 -1.16 0.85
CA VAL A 206 17.00 -0.21 1.78
C VAL A 206 17.85 1.05 1.91
N PRO A 207 17.25 2.19 2.30
CA PRO A 207 18.01 3.39 2.65
C PRO A 207 18.98 3.10 3.77
N LYS A 208 20.05 3.88 3.85
CA LYS A 208 20.98 3.82 4.99
C LYS A 208 20.22 3.97 6.29
N ASN A 209 20.49 3.10 7.26
CA ASN A 209 19.83 3.04 8.54
C ASN A 209 20.80 2.72 9.67
N GLU A 210 20.40 2.95 10.93
CA GLU A 210 21.23 2.74 12.11
C GLU A 210 21.62 1.25 12.32
N ALA A 211 20.77 0.32 11.88
CA ALA A 211 21.03 -1.12 11.96
C ALA A 211 22.01 -1.61 10.91
N GLU A 212 22.52 -0.72 10.02
CA GLU A 212 23.39 -1.06 8.90
C GLU A 212 22.85 -2.17 7.99
N SER A 213 21.52 -2.32 7.92
CA SER A 213 20.88 -3.23 6.98
C SER A 213 21.14 -2.76 5.55
N SER A 214 21.41 -3.68 4.65
CA SER A 214 21.59 -3.38 3.23
C SER A 214 20.33 -3.65 2.42
N HIS A 215 19.50 -4.63 2.86
CA HIS A 215 18.34 -5.10 2.12
C HIS A 215 17.13 -5.36 3.04
N THR A 216 15.96 -5.27 2.46
CA THR A 216 14.71 -5.79 3.03
C THR A 216 14.31 -7.05 2.28
N ILE A 217 13.76 -8.00 3.03
CA ILE A 217 13.17 -9.22 2.48
C ILE A 217 11.65 -9.17 2.68
N VAL A 218 10.92 -9.51 1.62
CA VAL A 218 9.48 -9.80 1.67
C VAL A 218 9.27 -11.19 1.10
N TRP A 219 8.81 -12.09 1.94
CA TRP A 219 8.68 -13.50 1.59
C TRP A 219 7.26 -14.00 1.84
N SER A 220 6.51 -14.27 0.78
CA SER A 220 5.16 -14.81 0.85
C SER A 220 5.22 -16.33 0.83
N VAL A 221 4.70 -16.97 1.88
CA VAL A 221 4.78 -18.42 2.11
C VAL A 221 3.38 -19.01 2.24
N ASP A 222 3.12 -20.13 1.58
CA ASP A 222 1.88 -20.89 1.78
C ASP A 222 1.77 -21.36 3.24
N ASN A 223 0.63 -21.16 3.89
CA ASN A 223 0.43 -21.48 5.29
C ASN A 223 0.68 -22.98 5.61
N LYS A 224 0.40 -23.88 4.64
CA LYS A 224 0.69 -25.32 4.77
C LYS A 224 2.17 -25.66 4.92
N ASN A 225 3.07 -24.77 4.54
CA ASN A 225 4.52 -24.96 4.64
C ASN A 225 5.08 -24.52 6.01
N ILE A 226 4.28 -23.81 6.81
CA ILE A 226 4.65 -23.33 8.14
C ILE A 226 4.09 -24.31 9.17
N THR A 227 4.87 -25.36 9.49
CA THR A 227 4.38 -26.54 10.22
C THR A 227 4.17 -26.30 11.74
N ASP A 228 4.99 -25.45 12.35
CA ASP A 228 5.03 -25.33 13.82
C ASP A 228 4.52 -23.98 14.34
N ASN A 229 3.79 -23.21 13.53
CA ASN A 229 3.47 -21.79 13.80
C ASN A 229 4.69 -20.94 14.22
N ASN A 230 5.90 -21.43 14.01
CA ASN A 230 7.13 -20.74 14.31
C ASN A 230 7.77 -20.21 13.01
N ILE A 231 7.47 -18.96 12.74
CA ILE A 231 7.94 -18.25 11.54
C ILE A 231 9.47 -18.13 11.52
N GLU A 232 10.09 -17.87 12.65
CA GLU A 232 11.55 -17.75 12.74
C GLU A 232 12.25 -19.05 12.36
N ASN A 233 11.79 -20.17 12.90
CA ASN A 233 12.31 -21.49 12.53
C ASN A 233 12.15 -21.76 11.04
N TYR A 234 11.03 -21.36 10.45
CA TYR A 234 10.81 -21.51 9.02
C TYR A 234 11.83 -20.69 8.22
N VAL A 235 12.06 -19.43 8.60
CA VAL A 235 13.03 -18.54 7.94
C VAL A 235 14.42 -19.15 8.00
N TYR A 236 14.94 -19.45 9.19
CA TYR A 236 16.31 -19.96 9.35
C TYR A 236 16.54 -21.33 8.71
N SER A 237 15.51 -22.18 8.64
CA SER A 237 15.62 -23.48 7.98
C SER A 237 15.61 -23.43 6.45
N ASN A 238 15.07 -22.37 5.87
CA ASN A 238 14.86 -22.29 4.42
C ASN A 238 15.65 -21.19 3.71
N ILE A 239 16.21 -20.21 4.45
CA ILE A 239 16.92 -19.05 3.88
C ILE A 239 18.11 -19.46 3.01
N SER A 240 18.80 -20.54 3.39
CA SER A 240 19.97 -21.07 2.66
C SER A 240 19.65 -21.46 1.22
N TYR A 241 18.40 -21.77 0.88
CA TYR A 241 17.98 -22.00 -0.48
C TYR A 241 18.14 -20.74 -1.33
N PHE A 242 17.72 -19.58 -0.81
CA PHE A 242 17.83 -18.30 -1.51
C PHE A 242 19.26 -17.77 -1.53
N GLU A 243 20.04 -17.99 -0.46
CA GLU A 243 21.48 -17.67 -0.43
C GLU A 243 22.21 -18.36 -1.60
N LYS A 244 21.92 -19.63 -1.86
CA LYS A 244 22.51 -20.36 -3.00
C LYS A 244 22.07 -19.80 -4.35
N LYS A 245 20.81 -19.37 -4.48
CA LYS A 245 20.30 -18.81 -5.73
C LYS A 245 20.86 -17.43 -6.04
N LEU A 246 21.08 -16.63 -5.00
CA LEU A 246 21.60 -15.26 -5.09
C LEU A 246 23.15 -15.20 -4.96
N ALA A 247 23.80 -16.34 -4.72
CA ALA A 247 25.24 -16.44 -4.47
C ALA A 247 25.74 -15.49 -3.38
N THR A 248 24.91 -15.18 -2.37
CA THR A 248 25.23 -14.29 -1.26
C THR A 248 24.77 -14.87 0.07
N LYS A 249 25.38 -14.40 1.17
CA LYS A 249 24.88 -14.66 2.51
C LYS A 249 23.79 -13.66 2.89
N ILE A 250 22.81 -14.12 3.64
CA ILE A 250 21.70 -13.30 4.15
C ILE A 250 21.74 -13.35 5.66
N GLU A 251 22.28 -12.33 6.27
CA GLU A 251 22.35 -12.19 7.72
C GLU A 251 21.15 -11.37 8.20
N VAL A 252 20.15 -12.05 8.83
CA VAL A 252 18.99 -11.40 9.42
C VAL A 252 19.43 -10.51 10.57
N ASN A 253 19.12 -9.23 10.52
CA ASN A 253 19.54 -8.26 11.53
C ASN A 253 18.43 -7.39 12.11
N SER A 254 17.18 -7.85 11.98
CA SER A 254 16.00 -7.26 12.63
C SER A 254 15.07 -8.34 13.18
N GLU A 255 14.04 -7.92 13.89
CA GLU A 255 12.89 -8.81 14.17
C GLU A 255 12.26 -9.30 12.86
N ILE A 256 11.69 -10.52 12.90
CA ILE A 256 10.95 -11.09 11.80
C ILE A 256 9.46 -10.80 12.00
N LEU A 257 8.93 -9.90 11.20
CA LEU A 257 7.52 -9.56 11.20
C LEU A 257 6.74 -10.47 10.24
N ASN A 258 5.48 -10.76 10.57
CA ASN A 258 4.62 -11.53 9.68
C ASN A 258 3.17 -11.06 9.71
N PHE A 259 2.46 -11.29 8.60
CA PHE A 259 1.04 -10.96 8.48
C PHE A 259 0.37 -11.85 7.43
N LYS A 260 -0.88 -12.23 7.70
CA LYS A 260 -1.68 -13.03 6.77
C LYS A 260 -2.06 -12.21 5.54
N LEU A 261 -2.01 -12.85 4.37
CA LEU A 261 -2.36 -12.23 3.10
C LEU A 261 -3.82 -12.52 2.75
N PHE A 262 -4.54 -11.44 2.45
CA PHE A 262 -5.92 -11.48 1.99
C PHE A 262 -6.05 -10.61 0.75
N ASN A 263 -6.90 -11.05 -0.16
CA ASN A 263 -7.44 -10.22 -1.21
C ASN A 263 -8.82 -9.75 -0.76
N HIS A 264 -9.07 -8.47 -0.81
CA HIS A 264 -10.40 -7.92 -0.67
C HIS A 264 -10.64 -6.80 -1.67
N HIS A 265 -11.89 -6.66 -2.05
CA HIS A 265 -12.32 -5.65 -3.00
C HIS A 265 -13.80 -5.35 -2.76
N PHE A 266 -14.13 -4.07 -2.70
CA PHE A 266 -15.52 -3.63 -2.64
C PHE A 266 -16.14 -3.56 -4.03
N GLU A 267 -17.43 -3.96 -4.15
CA GLU A 267 -18.16 -3.87 -5.42
C GLU A 267 -18.38 -2.42 -5.82
N ASP A 268 -18.63 -1.54 -4.87
CA ASP A 268 -18.73 -0.10 -5.04
C ASP A 268 -17.78 0.61 -4.09
N TYR A 269 -17.14 1.68 -4.57
CA TYR A 269 -16.22 2.48 -3.77
C TYR A 269 -16.90 3.68 -3.13
N ILE A 270 -18.16 3.94 -3.53
CA ILE A 270 -18.89 5.13 -3.12
C ILE A 270 -20.29 4.76 -2.60
N SER A 271 -20.81 5.56 -1.69
CA SER A 271 -22.20 5.57 -1.23
C SER A 271 -22.55 6.98 -0.76
N ASP A 272 -23.51 7.64 -1.41
CA ASP A 272 -23.87 9.02 -1.14
C ASP A 272 -22.66 9.97 -1.07
N HIS A 273 -22.32 10.50 0.12
CA HIS A 273 -21.18 11.41 0.35
C HIS A 273 -19.91 10.69 0.78
N ILE A 274 -19.91 9.35 0.79
CA ILE A 274 -18.83 8.50 1.30
C ILE A 274 -18.05 7.91 0.13
N VAL A 275 -16.72 7.85 0.28
CA VAL A 275 -15.81 7.22 -0.68
C VAL A 275 -14.76 6.40 0.05
N LEU A 276 -14.43 5.21 -0.47
CA LEU A 276 -13.32 4.37 0.00
C LEU A 276 -12.08 4.58 -0.86
N VAL A 277 -10.91 4.58 -0.21
CA VAL A 277 -9.61 4.87 -0.85
C VAL A 277 -8.54 3.90 -0.36
N GLY A 278 -7.73 3.39 -1.27
CA GLY A 278 -6.61 2.49 -0.97
C GLY A 278 -7.06 1.20 -0.30
N ASP A 279 -6.35 0.78 0.74
CA ASP A 279 -6.63 -0.48 1.46
C ASP A 279 -8.04 -0.55 2.08
N ALA A 280 -8.77 0.55 2.18
CA ALA A 280 -10.17 0.54 2.58
C ALA A 280 -11.10 0.09 1.46
N ALA A 281 -10.73 0.31 0.19
CA ALA A 281 -11.49 -0.08 -0.99
C ALA A 281 -11.06 -1.44 -1.57
N HIS A 282 -9.75 -1.73 -1.52
CA HIS A 282 -9.16 -2.92 -2.12
C HIS A 282 -7.79 -3.23 -1.51
N SER A 283 -7.42 -4.50 -1.50
CA SER A 283 -6.05 -4.90 -1.16
C SER A 283 -5.59 -6.01 -2.11
N ILE A 284 -4.34 -5.93 -2.53
CA ILE A 284 -3.73 -6.85 -3.48
C ILE A 284 -2.61 -7.65 -2.81
N HIS A 285 -2.22 -8.76 -3.45
CA HIS A 285 -1.02 -9.50 -3.04
C HIS A 285 0.20 -8.57 -3.08
N PRO A 286 1.10 -8.61 -2.06
CA PRO A 286 2.24 -7.71 -1.96
C PRO A 286 3.36 -7.95 -2.98
N LEU A 287 3.04 -8.58 -4.12
CA LEU A 287 3.97 -8.70 -5.24
C LEU A 287 4.48 -7.33 -5.65
N ALA A 288 5.79 -7.17 -5.63
CA ALA A 288 6.49 -5.94 -6.02
C ALA A 288 6.02 -4.66 -5.27
N GLY A 289 5.42 -4.79 -4.07
CA GLY A 289 5.05 -3.63 -3.25
C GLY A 289 3.96 -2.71 -3.83
N GLN A 290 3.09 -3.21 -4.72
CA GLN A 290 2.15 -2.37 -5.48
C GLN A 290 0.98 -1.79 -4.67
N GLY A 291 0.65 -2.33 -3.48
CA GLY A 291 -0.54 -1.93 -2.72
C GLY A 291 -0.59 -0.44 -2.41
N VAL A 292 0.48 0.11 -1.84
CA VAL A 292 0.54 1.54 -1.48
C VAL A 292 0.47 2.45 -2.70
N ASN A 293 1.02 2.02 -3.85
CA ASN A 293 1.02 2.80 -5.08
C ASN A 293 -0.39 2.95 -5.68
N LEU A 294 -1.22 1.91 -5.59
CA LEU A 294 -2.63 2.01 -5.93
C LEU A 294 -3.36 3.00 -5.01
N GLY A 295 -3.06 2.93 -3.70
CA GLY A 295 -3.60 3.87 -2.73
C GLY A 295 -3.24 5.32 -3.01
N PHE A 296 -1.99 5.63 -3.40
CA PHE A 296 -1.59 6.97 -3.83
C PHE A 296 -2.33 7.42 -5.10
N ALA A 297 -2.45 6.54 -6.09
CA ALA A 297 -3.17 6.86 -7.32
C ALA A 297 -4.68 7.08 -7.08
N ASP A 298 -5.28 6.35 -6.15
CA ASP A 298 -6.66 6.58 -5.73
C ASP A 298 -6.79 7.93 -5.02
N ALA A 299 -5.90 8.21 -4.07
CA ALA A 299 -5.92 9.44 -3.30
C ALA A 299 -5.76 10.67 -4.17
N ASP A 300 -4.83 10.65 -5.11
CA ASP A 300 -4.61 11.76 -6.04
C ASP A 300 -5.82 11.97 -6.95
N ALA A 301 -6.37 10.90 -7.54
CA ALA A 301 -7.58 10.98 -8.34
C ALA A 301 -8.77 11.55 -7.56
N LEU A 302 -8.96 11.16 -6.31
CA LEU A 302 -10.01 11.74 -5.46
C LEU A 302 -9.78 13.23 -5.20
N CYS A 303 -8.56 13.61 -4.87
CA CYS A 303 -8.22 15.01 -4.61
C CYS A 303 -8.42 15.90 -5.86
N GLU A 304 -8.04 15.40 -7.04
CA GLU A 304 -8.29 16.10 -8.31
C GLU A 304 -9.79 16.31 -8.57
N GLU A 305 -10.61 15.25 -8.45
CA GLU A 305 -12.06 15.37 -8.68
C GLU A 305 -12.74 16.33 -7.69
N ILE A 306 -12.30 16.31 -6.42
CA ILE A 306 -12.81 17.26 -5.43
C ILE A 306 -12.36 18.68 -5.75
N ALA A 307 -11.09 18.90 -6.08
CA ALA A 307 -10.56 20.23 -6.42
C ALA A 307 -11.26 20.80 -7.66
N ASP A 308 -11.38 20.02 -8.72
CA ASP A 308 -12.09 20.37 -9.95
C ASP A 308 -13.55 20.80 -9.69
N SER A 309 -14.23 20.04 -8.81
CA SER A 309 -15.60 20.38 -8.45
C SER A 309 -15.69 21.67 -7.63
N TYR A 310 -14.68 21.91 -6.79
CA TYR A 310 -14.61 23.11 -5.96
C TYR A 310 -14.32 24.39 -6.77
N GLU A 311 -13.50 24.28 -7.81
CA GLU A 311 -13.15 25.40 -8.68
C GLU A 311 -14.27 25.77 -9.66
N ARG A 312 -15.03 24.76 -10.14
CA ARG A 312 -16.01 24.93 -11.22
C ARG A 312 -17.40 25.34 -10.75
N SER A 313 -17.74 25.15 -9.49
CA SER A 313 -19.14 25.33 -9.05
C SER A 313 -19.29 25.89 -7.64
N ILE A 314 -20.25 26.82 -7.48
CA ILE A 314 -20.75 27.27 -6.17
C ILE A 314 -21.44 26.11 -5.42
N TYR A 315 -22.04 25.16 -6.17
CA TYR A 315 -22.68 23.95 -5.63
C TYR A 315 -21.88 22.74 -6.06
N ILE A 316 -21.30 22.04 -5.06
CA ILE A 316 -20.61 20.78 -5.28
C ILE A 316 -21.64 19.67 -5.37
N ASP A 317 -21.73 19.00 -6.50
CA ASP A 317 -22.47 17.76 -6.66
C ASP A 317 -21.57 16.58 -6.23
N GLN A 318 -21.75 16.13 -4.98
CA GLN A 318 -20.97 15.04 -4.41
C GLN A 318 -21.13 13.75 -5.21
N ALA A 319 -22.34 13.40 -5.61
CA ALA A 319 -22.61 12.15 -6.33
C ALA A 319 -21.84 12.11 -7.65
N THR A 320 -21.90 13.18 -8.43
CA THR A 320 -21.15 13.27 -9.71
C THR A 320 -19.64 13.28 -9.48
N THR A 321 -19.15 13.98 -8.46
CA THR A 321 -17.73 14.06 -8.12
C THR A 321 -17.18 12.68 -7.76
N LEU A 322 -17.83 11.99 -6.83
CA LEU A 322 -17.40 10.67 -6.38
C LEU A 322 -17.57 9.61 -7.48
N LYS A 323 -18.61 9.74 -8.34
CA LYS A 323 -18.78 8.82 -9.47
C LYS A 323 -17.66 8.92 -10.50
N ARG A 324 -17.14 10.13 -10.76
CA ARG A 324 -15.96 10.32 -11.63
C ARG A 324 -14.72 9.63 -11.05
N TYR A 325 -14.47 9.81 -9.74
CA TYR A 325 -13.41 9.08 -9.05
C TYR A 325 -13.56 7.57 -9.20
N GLU A 326 -14.74 7.03 -8.91
CA GLU A 326 -14.99 5.59 -9.00
C GLU A 326 -14.73 5.05 -10.41
N ILE A 327 -15.21 5.72 -11.45
CA ILE A 327 -14.98 5.34 -12.86
C ILE A 327 -13.49 5.33 -13.19
N ARG A 328 -12.74 6.34 -12.76
CA ARG A 328 -11.29 6.43 -13.02
C ARG A 328 -10.51 5.30 -12.34
N ARG A 329 -10.89 4.92 -11.13
CA ARG A 329 -10.05 4.06 -10.30
C ARG A 329 -10.47 2.60 -10.28
N LYS A 330 -11.75 2.30 -10.17
CA LYS A 330 -12.26 0.94 -9.98
C LYS A 330 -11.80 -0.05 -11.05
N ASN A 331 -11.91 0.35 -12.33
CA ASN A 331 -11.51 -0.53 -13.43
C ASN A 331 -9.99 -0.79 -13.45
N MET A 332 -9.18 0.24 -13.16
CA MET A 332 -7.73 0.12 -13.09
C MET A 332 -7.30 -0.76 -11.92
N ASN A 333 -7.93 -0.58 -10.76
CA ASN A 333 -7.66 -1.40 -9.58
C ASN A 333 -8.07 -2.86 -9.82
N LEU A 334 -9.22 -3.12 -10.44
CA LEU A 334 -9.64 -4.46 -10.83
C LEU A 334 -8.70 -5.12 -11.83
N LEU A 335 -8.21 -4.37 -12.82
CA LEU A 335 -7.22 -4.85 -13.77
C LEU A 335 -5.93 -5.26 -13.04
N MET A 336 -5.44 -4.42 -12.13
CA MET A 336 -4.24 -4.72 -11.35
C MET A 336 -4.44 -5.95 -10.46
N LEU A 337 -5.57 -6.05 -9.76
CA LEU A 337 -5.93 -7.24 -8.96
C LEU A 337 -5.85 -8.52 -9.79
N LYS A 338 -6.52 -8.54 -10.95
CA LYS A 338 -6.53 -9.71 -11.85
C LYS A 338 -5.13 -10.01 -12.42
N SER A 339 -4.34 -8.99 -12.71
CA SER A 339 -2.96 -9.16 -13.18
C SER A 339 -2.09 -9.80 -12.10
N MET A 340 -2.18 -9.35 -10.85
CA MET A 340 -1.44 -9.96 -9.74
C MET A 340 -1.87 -11.41 -9.49
N ASP A 341 -3.17 -11.68 -9.49
CA ASP A 341 -3.70 -13.05 -9.37
C ASP A 341 -3.21 -13.95 -10.52
N PHE A 342 -3.15 -13.42 -11.73
CA PHE A 342 -2.60 -14.13 -12.88
C PHE A 342 -1.12 -14.47 -12.68
N PHE A 343 -0.29 -13.51 -12.23
CA PHE A 343 1.14 -13.78 -11.98
C PHE A 343 1.35 -14.78 -10.85
N VAL A 344 0.63 -14.64 -9.72
CA VAL A 344 0.70 -15.64 -8.63
C VAL A 344 0.35 -17.03 -9.12
N ASN A 345 -0.71 -17.17 -9.91
CA ASN A 345 -1.14 -18.45 -10.45
C ASN A 345 -0.15 -19.00 -11.51
N LEU A 346 0.38 -18.14 -12.38
CA LEU A 346 1.34 -18.52 -13.43
C LEU A 346 2.62 -19.11 -12.82
N PHE A 347 3.20 -18.39 -11.84
CA PHE A 347 4.45 -18.81 -11.22
C PHE A 347 4.25 -19.85 -10.09
N GLY A 348 3.11 -19.87 -9.42
CA GLY A 348 2.75 -20.89 -8.42
C GLY A 348 2.26 -22.22 -9.02
N SER A 349 2.00 -22.28 -10.34
CA SER A 349 1.45 -23.46 -10.97
C SER A 349 2.46 -24.61 -11.03
N LYS A 350 2.03 -25.80 -10.55
CA LYS A 350 2.76 -27.07 -10.69
C LYS A 350 2.49 -27.77 -12.02
N ASN A 351 1.64 -27.21 -12.88
CA ASN A 351 1.30 -27.79 -14.18
C ASN A 351 2.52 -27.77 -15.10
N LEU A 352 2.86 -28.97 -15.63
CA LEU A 352 4.04 -29.18 -16.48
C LEU A 352 4.04 -28.28 -17.73
N TYR A 353 2.89 -28.08 -18.36
CA TYR A 353 2.76 -27.21 -19.54
C TYR A 353 3.01 -25.74 -19.22
N ILE A 354 2.53 -25.26 -18.06
CA ILE A 354 2.76 -23.89 -17.60
C ILE A 354 4.25 -23.72 -17.25
N LYS A 355 4.86 -24.70 -16.58
CA LYS A 355 6.30 -24.70 -16.31
C LYS A 355 7.13 -24.66 -17.60
N LEU A 356 6.74 -25.45 -18.62
CA LEU A 356 7.42 -25.43 -19.93
C LEU A 356 7.29 -24.06 -20.62
N LEU A 357 6.09 -23.50 -20.68
CA LEU A 357 5.88 -22.17 -21.27
C LEU A 357 6.71 -21.07 -20.57
N ARG A 358 6.77 -21.10 -19.26
CA ARG A 358 7.54 -20.16 -18.44
C ARG A 358 9.06 -20.28 -18.64
N ASN A 359 9.56 -21.47 -19.02
CA ASN A 359 10.97 -21.76 -19.25
C ASN A 359 11.38 -21.61 -20.73
N LEU A 360 10.45 -21.29 -21.62
CA LEU A 360 10.72 -21.06 -23.04
C LEU A 360 10.90 -19.57 -23.40
N SER A 361 10.64 -18.70 -22.45
CA SER A 361 10.86 -17.25 -22.55
C SER A 361 12.17 -16.87 -21.89
#